data_8861492f5180ca8d4fcfda00b67fd5bb
#
_entry.id   8861492f5180ca8d4fcfda00b67fd5bb
#
_cell.length_a   1.000
_cell.length_b   1.000
_cell.length_c   1.000
_cell.angle_alpha   90.00
_cell.angle_beta   90.00
_cell.angle_gamma   90.00
#
_symmetry.space_group_name_H-M   'P 1'
#
loop_
_entity.id
_entity.type
_entity.pdbx_description
1 polymer ?
#
loop_
_entity_poly.entity_id
_entity_poly.type
_entity_poly.pdbx_seq_one_letter_code
_entity_poly.pdbx_strand_id
1 'polypeptide(L)'
;MSEHAPVILDVAGLTLSGDDRRRLAHPLVGGMILFGRNWESREQLSALCAEIKEVRGDLLVCVDHEGGRVQRFRSDGFTHLPPMRRFGELWMKDGKGGEGAGAMKAMAAATAAGYVLGAELRACGVDFSFTPVLDLDFGASSVIGDRSFHRDPRIVTLLARSLMHGLLQAGVANCGKHFPGHGYVRADSHLEIPEDDRSLKAILADDAIPYEWLGNTLTSVMPAHVVYRKVDKLPAGFSPRWLQDILREQLHFQGAIFSDDLSMAGARKIEGREVTFTEAAVAALRAGCDMVLLCNESVNSEGGRSIDEMLDGLAGAQRRGEWQASEASEQRRLALLPCGPSTSWDALMTEPRYMRALQLLP
;
A
#
# COMPACT_ATOMS: atom_id res chain seq x y z
N MET A 1 -2.71 -28.57 -3.90
CA MET A 1 -3.44 -27.38 -4.37
C MET A 1 -2.72 -26.20 -3.75
N SER A 2 -2.32 -25.21 -4.52
CA SER A 2 -1.67 -24.02 -3.95
C SER A 2 -2.67 -23.30 -3.06
N GLU A 3 -2.27 -23.03 -1.83
CA GLU A 3 -3.10 -22.33 -0.84
C GLU A 3 -2.91 -20.82 -1.06
N HIS A 4 -3.51 -20.29 -2.14
CA HIS A 4 -3.52 -18.85 -2.38
C HIS A 4 -4.43 -18.16 -1.37
N ALA A 5 -3.86 -17.28 -0.55
CA ALA A 5 -4.54 -16.52 0.48
C ALA A 5 -4.68 -15.02 0.08
N PRO A 6 -5.64 -14.67 -0.78
CA PRO A 6 -5.66 -13.35 -1.43
C PRO A 6 -6.25 -12.23 -0.56
N VAL A 7 -6.89 -12.52 0.58
CA VAL A 7 -7.66 -11.51 1.33
C VAL A 7 -6.81 -10.86 2.43
N ILE A 8 -6.78 -9.53 2.41
CA ILE A 8 -6.31 -8.69 3.53
C ILE A 8 -7.55 -8.07 4.17
N LEU A 9 -7.76 -8.34 5.45
CA LEU A 9 -8.90 -7.82 6.22
C LEU A 9 -8.45 -6.96 7.40
N ASP A 10 -9.39 -6.34 8.10
CA ASP A 10 -9.13 -5.54 9.30
C ASP A 10 -9.76 -6.16 10.56
N VAL A 11 -9.36 -5.66 11.73
CA VAL A 11 -9.95 -6.02 13.02
C VAL A 11 -10.44 -4.77 13.77
N ALA A 12 -11.44 -4.95 14.63
CA ALA A 12 -12.16 -3.84 15.24
C ALA A 12 -11.39 -3.16 16.38
N GLY A 13 -10.62 -3.89 17.15
CA GLY A 13 -10.12 -3.46 18.45
C GLY A 13 -8.60 -3.46 18.60
N LEU A 14 -8.19 -3.31 19.87
CA LEU A 14 -6.79 -3.33 20.31
C LEU A 14 -6.23 -4.75 20.54
N THR A 15 -7.12 -5.74 20.57
CA THR A 15 -6.83 -7.17 20.75
C THR A 15 -7.73 -7.98 19.81
N LEU A 16 -7.38 -9.23 19.54
CA LEU A 16 -8.20 -10.11 18.71
C LEU A 16 -9.39 -10.70 19.50
N SER A 17 -10.58 -10.53 18.95
CA SER A 17 -11.77 -11.28 19.38
C SER A 17 -11.70 -12.74 18.91
N GLY A 18 -12.61 -13.58 19.41
CA GLY A 18 -12.76 -14.95 18.92
C GLY A 18 -13.09 -15.02 17.43
N ASP A 19 -13.93 -14.09 16.94
CA ASP A 19 -14.28 -14.01 15.52
C ASP A 19 -13.10 -13.55 14.67
N ASP A 20 -12.30 -12.59 15.15
CA ASP A 20 -11.08 -12.17 14.43
C ASP A 20 -10.10 -13.33 14.28
N ARG A 21 -9.87 -14.12 15.35
CA ARG A 21 -9.01 -15.31 15.30
C ARG A 21 -9.53 -16.35 14.30
N ARG A 22 -10.84 -16.58 14.27
CA ARG A 22 -11.49 -17.49 13.31
C ARG A 22 -11.29 -17.01 11.87
N ARG A 23 -11.50 -15.71 11.60
CA ARG A 23 -11.33 -15.11 10.27
C ARG A 23 -9.87 -15.15 9.81
N LEU A 24 -8.94 -14.78 10.68
CA LEU A 24 -7.50 -14.82 10.37
C LEU A 24 -6.99 -16.25 10.13
N ALA A 25 -7.62 -17.26 10.75
CA ALA A 25 -7.31 -18.67 10.49
C ALA A 25 -7.90 -19.19 9.16
N HIS A 26 -8.79 -18.42 8.49
CA HIS A 26 -9.41 -18.85 7.24
C HIS A 26 -8.38 -18.97 6.11
N PRO A 27 -8.39 -20.05 5.29
CA PRO A 27 -7.38 -20.29 4.25
C PRO A 27 -7.22 -19.18 3.21
N LEU A 28 -8.30 -18.43 2.93
CA LEU A 28 -8.27 -17.32 1.97
C LEU A 28 -7.69 -16.02 2.56
N VAL A 29 -7.43 -15.93 3.86
CA VAL A 29 -6.89 -14.72 4.49
C VAL A 29 -5.37 -14.78 4.48
N GLY A 30 -4.75 -13.83 3.79
CA GLY A 30 -3.29 -13.71 3.62
C GLY A 30 -2.65 -12.63 4.49
N GLY A 31 -3.45 -11.80 5.16
CA GLY A 31 -2.94 -10.76 6.03
C GLY A 31 -4.01 -9.89 6.68
N MET A 32 -3.54 -8.89 7.41
CA MET A 32 -4.38 -7.94 8.12
C MET A 32 -3.82 -6.52 7.96
N ILE A 33 -4.74 -5.54 7.79
CA ILE A 33 -4.41 -4.11 7.77
C ILE A 33 -4.81 -3.45 9.08
N LEU A 34 -3.86 -2.68 9.65
CA LEU A 34 -4.02 -1.91 10.87
C LEU A 34 -4.46 -0.48 10.59
N PHE A 35 -5.31 0.07 11.47
CA PHE A 35 -5.77 1.45 11.48
C PHE A 35 -5.45 2.15 12.79
N GLY A 36 -5.71 3.47 12.87
CA GLY A 36 -5.53 4.23 14.11
C GLY A 36 -6.34 3.70 15.30
N ARG A 37 -7.46 3.01 15.06
CA ARG A 37 -8.27 2.36 16.12
C ARG A 37 -7.59 1.13 16.75
N ASN A 38 -6.58 0.57 16.09
CA ASN A 38 -5.81 -0.58 16.60
C ASN A 38 -4.56 -0.13 17.37
N TRP A 39 -4.46 1.16 17.69
CA TRP A 39 -3.31 1.79 18.31
C TRP A 39 -3.64 2.44 19.65
N GLU A 40 -2.93 2.09 20.69
CA GLU A 40 -2.91 2.73 22.01
C GLU A 40 -1.47 3.01 22.46
N SER A 41 -0.60 2.01 22.38
CA SER A 41 0.81 2.09 22.74
C SER A 41 1.65 1.09 21.93
N ARG A 42 2.97 1.22 21.95
CA ARG A 42 3.89 0.26 21.32
C ARG A 42 3.74 -1.14 21.91
N GLU A 43 3.57 -1.24 23.23
CA GLU A 43 3.41 -2.50 23.93
C GLU A 43 2.12 -3.21 23.46
N GLN A 44 1.00 -2.46 23.42
CA GLN A 44 -0.28 -2.99 22.94
C GLN A 44 -0.19 -3.40 21.47
N LEU A 45 0.41 -2.58 20.60
CA LEU A 45 0.57 -2.91 19.18
C LEU A 45 1.42 -4.17 18.98
N SER A 46 2.53 -4.28 19.72
CA SER A 46 3.40 -5.46 19.66
C SER A 46 2.66 -6.73 20.12
N ALA A 47 1.85 -6.61 21.17
CA ALA A 47 1.02 -7.72 21.65
C ALA A 47 -0.02 -8.13 20.57
N LEU A 48 -0.71 -7.16 19.95
CA LEU A 48 -1.67 -7.45 18.88
C LEU A 48 -0.99 -8.12 17.67
N CYS A 49 0.17 -7.62 17.24
CA CYS A 49 0.94 -8.23 16.14
C CYS A 49 1.38 -9.67 16.49
N ALA A 50 1.80 -9.91 17.74
CA ALA A 50 2.14 -11.26 18.22
C ALA A 50 0.92 -12.19 18.20
N GLU A 51 -0.24 -11.74 18.69
CA GLU A 51 -1.49 -12.51 18.63
C GLU A 51 -1.87 -12.90 17.18
N ILE A 52 -1.69 -11.99 16.21
CA ILE A 52 -1.95 -12.27 14.79
C ILE A 52 -1.00 -13.37 14.30
N LYS A 53 0.29 -13.26 14.60
CA LYS A 53 1.30 -14.24 14.20
C LYS A 53 1.13 -15.60 14.89
N GLU A 54 0.55 -15.63 16.09
CA GLU A 54 0.16 -16.88 16.78
C GLU A 54 -0.98 -17.61 16.04
N VAL A 55 -1.92 -16.90 15.42
CA VAL A 55 -2.96 -17.50 14.59
C VAL A 55 -2.35 -18.18 13.37
N ARG A 56 -1.55 -17.42 12.62
CA ARG A 56 -0.76 -17.92 11.49
C ARG A 56 0.48 -17.03 11.26
N GLY A 57 1.66 -17.61 11.30
CA GLY A 57 2.93 -16.88 11.16
C GLY A 57 3.17 -16.26 9.79
N ASP A 58 2.46 -16.73 8.75
CA ASP A 58 2.55 -16.25 7.36
C ASP A 58 1.59 -15.10 7.02
N LEU A 59 0.75 -14.66 7.97
CA LEU A 59 -0.12 -13.49 7.77
C LEU A 59 0.72 -12.21 7.62
N LEU A 60 0.46 -11.44 6.57
CA LEU A 60 1.09 -10.13 6.36
C LEU A 60 0.40 -9.07 7.22
N VAL A 61 1.09 -8.54 8.22
CA VAL A 61 0.59 -7.43 9.05
C VAL A 61 0.98 -6.12 8.38
N CYS A 62 0.00 -5.40 7.83
CA CYS A 62 0.24 -4.19 7.05
C CYS A 62 -0.48 -2.96 7.61
N VAL A 63 -0.09 -1.78 7.13
CA VAL A 63 -0.63 -0.49 7.57
C VAL A 63 -0.47 0.57 6.48
N ASP A 64 -1.34 1.60 6.47
CA ASP A 64 -1.07 2.86 5.78
C ASP A 64 -0.27 3.79 6.69
N HIS A 65 1.03 3.80 6.52
CA HIS A 65 1.96 4.61 7.28
C HIS A 65 2.96 5.25 6.31
N GLU A 66 2.54 6.39 5.73
CA GLU A 66 3.29 7.10 4.69
C GLU A 66 4.17 8.22 5.27
N GLY A 67 3.65 8.86 6.31
CA GLY A 67 4.09 10.13 6.87
C GLY A 67 3.04 11.23 6.69
N GLY A 68 3.27 12.41 7.25
CA GLY A 68 2.31 13.52 7.19
C GLY A 68 0.94 13.14 7.74
N ARG A 69 -0.12 13.44 6.98
CA ARG A 69 -1.50 13.15 7.38
C ARG A 69 -1.87 11.66 7.33
N VAL A 70 -1.16 10.85 6.56
CA VAL A 70 -1.36 9.40 6.46
C VAL A 70 -0.28 8.68 7.24
N GLN A 71 -0.41 8.72 8.55
CA GLN A 71 0.44 8.03 9.51
C GLN A 71 -0.43 7.58 10.68
N ARG A 72 -0.51 6.26 10.96
CA ARG A 72 -1.45 5.74 11.97
C ARG A 72 -0.91 5.85 13.39
N PHE A 73 0.38 5.60 13.58
CA PHE A 73 1.04 5.64 14.88
C PHE A 73 1.85 6.94 15.01
N ARG A 74 1.52 7.80 16.00
CA ARG A 74 2.07 9.17 16.10
C ARG A 74 2.52 9.58 17.51
N SER A 75 2.42 8.68 18.45
CA SER A 75 2.74 8.89 19.87
C SER A 75 3.64 7.77 20.36
N ASP A 76 3.95 7.78 21.66
CA ASP A 76 4.72 6.74 22.34
C ASP A 76 6.06 6.42 21.64
N GLY A 77 6.78 7.46 21.19
CA GLY A 77 8.11 7.36 20.61
C GLY A 77 8.16 7.17 19.10
N PHE A 78 7.04 6.89 18.41
CA PHE A 78 7.01 6.88 16.96
C PHE A 78 7.36 8.26 16.39
N THR A 79 8.28 8.29 15.43
CA THR A 79 8.70 9.51 14.75
C THR A 79 7.55 10.04 13.87
N HIS A 80 7.19 11.31 14.05
CA HIS A 80 6.25 11.96 13.15
C HIS A 80 6.96 12.32 11.83
N LEU A 81 6.84 11.44 10.84
CA LEU A 81 7.47 11.62 9.54
C LEU A 81 6.82 12.76 8.75
N PRO A 82 7.60 13.56 8.02
CA PRO A 82 7.04 14.62 7.17
C PRO A 82 6.23 14.03 6.01
N PRO A 83 5.28 14.80 5.43
CA PRO A 83 4.64 14.41 4.18
C PRO A 83 5.69 14.38 3.04
N MET A 84 5.45 13.55 2.02
CA MET A 84 6.40 13.31 0.93
C MET A 84 6.78 14.60 0.17
N ARG A 85 5.88 15.59 0.08
CA ARG A 85 6.13 16.90 -0.50
C ARG A 85 7.34 17.62 0.10
N ARG A 86 7.62 17.44 1.39
CA ARG A 86 8.77 18.07 2.05
C ARG A 86 10.09 17.66 1.43
N PHE A 87 10.19 16.43 0.93
CA PHE A 87 11.41 15.99 0.22
C PHE A 87 11.51 16.63 -1.17
N GLY A 88 10.39 16.79 -1.89
CA GLY A 88 10.35 17.54 -3.14
C GLY A 88 10.72 19.01 -2.97
N GLU A 89 10.23 19.65 -1.91
CA GLU A 89 10.61 21.03 -1.56
C GLU A 89 12.11 21.14 -1.21
N LEU A 90 12.67 20.15 -0.52
CA LEU A 90 14.08 20.08 -0.18
C LEU A 90 14.94 19.90 -1.45
N TRP A 91 14.47 19.07 -2.40
CA TRP A 91 15.10 18.88 -3.70
C TRP A 91 15.32 20.20 -4.44
N MET A 92 14.36 21.12 -4.38
CA MET A 92 14.39 22.42 -5.07
C MET A 92 15.26 23.49 -4.37
N LYS A 93 15.97 23.14 -3.26
CA LYS A 93 16.75 24.09 -2.46
C LYS A 93 18.25 23.78 -2.50
N ASP A 94 18.96 24.32 -3.47
CA ASP A 94 20.42 24.12 -3.56
C ASP A 94 21.19 24.84 -2.44
N GLY A 95 20.77 26.03 -2.06
CA GLY A 95 21.38 26.80 -0.98
C GLY A 95 22.90 27.09 -1.19
N LYS A 96 23.65 27.11 -0.09
CA LYS A 96 25.11 27.35 -0.11
C LYS A 96 25.94 26.17 -0.64
N GLY A 97 25.31 24.99 -0.82
CA GLY A 97 25.99 23.78 -1.30
C GLY A 97 26.25 23.73 -2.80
N GLY A 98 25.72 24.71 -3.55
CA GLY A 98 25.80 24.75 -5.01
C GLY A 98 24.74 23.93 -5.71
N GLU A 99 24.80 23.84 -7.02
CA GLU A 99 23.87 23.14 -7.88
C GLU A 99 23.82 21.63 -7.52
N GLY A 100 22.61 21.08 -7.35
CA GLY A 100 22.36 19.67 -6.98
C GLY A 100 22.46 19.36 -5.49
N ALA A 101 22.87 20.32 -4.64
CA ALA A 101 22.97 20.07 -3.19
C ALA A 101 21.62 19.77 -2.55
N GLY A 102 20.52 20.41 -3.03
CA GLY A 102 19.16 20.14 -2.61
C GLY A 102 18.73 18.70 -2.93
N ALA A 103 19.02 18.23 -4.15
CA ALA A 103 18.73 16.88 -4.59
C ALA A 103 19.44 15.82 -3.71
N MET A 104 20.72 16.00 -3.44
CA MET A 104 21.49 15.08 -2.57
C MET A 104 20.93 15.02 -1.15
N LYS A 105 20.57 16.16 -0.58
CA LYS A 105 19.96 16.24 0.76
C LYS A 105 18.58 15.56 0.77
N ALA A 106 17.75 15.83 -0.24
CA ALA A 106 16.42 15.26 -0.34
C ALA A 106 16.46 13.72 -0.46
N MET A 107 17.36 13.18 -1.26
CA MET A 107 17.56 11.74 -1.39
C MET A 107 18.06 11.11 -0.09
N ALA A 108 19.04 11.73 0.57
CA ALA A 108 19.52 11.24 1.87
C ALA A 108 18.40 11.26 2.93
N ALA A 109 17.61 12.34 2.98
CA ALA A 109 16.48 12.48 3.88
C ALA A 109 15.37 11.47 3.57
N ALA A 110 15.05 11.21 2.29
CA ALA A 110 14.06 10.21 1.90
C ALA A 110 14.51 8.78 2.27
N THR A 111 15.81 8.47 2.09
CA THR A 111 16.37 7.18 2.55
C THR A 111 16.26 7.04 4.06
N ALA A 112 16.60 8.10 4.81
CA ALA A 112 16.48 8.12 6.26
C ALA A 112 15.03 7.92 6.71
N ALA A 113 14.07 8.60 6.08
CA ALA A 113 12.65 8.47 6.37
C ALA A 113 12.14 7.04 6.13
N GLY A 114 12.49 6.42 5.01
CA GLY A 114 12.14 5.03 4.73
C GLY A 114 12.74 4.05 5.74
N TYR A 115 13.97 4.27 6.16
CA TYR A 115 14.62 3.44 7.18
C TYR A 115 13.95 3.59 8.56
N VAL A 116 13.71 4.83 9.01
CA VAL A 116 13.03 5.11 10.29
C VAL A 116 11.63 4.48 10.29
N LEU A 117 10.85 4.72 9.24
CA LEU A 117 9.51 4.15 9.06
C LEU A 117 9.53 2.62 9.20
N GLY A 118 10.36 1.96 8.42
CA GLY A 118 10.42 0.50 8.40
C GLY A 118 10.95 -0.08 9.72
N ALA A 119 11.98 0.54 10.32
CA ALA A 119 12.58 0.06 11.56
C ALA A 119 11.62 0.18 12.74
N GLU A 120 10.90 1.30 12.87
CA GLU A 120 9.90 1.51 13.94
C GLU A 120 8.72 0.54 13.81
N LEU A 121 8.18 0.37 12.60
CA LEU A 121 7.09 -0.58 12.34
C LEU A 121 7.51 -2.01 12.70
N ARG A 122 8.68 -2.45 12.24
CA ARG A 122 9.20 -3.79 12.53
C ARG A 122 9.49 -4.01 14.01
N ALA A 123 9.93 -2.99 14.72
CA ALA A 123 10.16 -3.08 16.16
C ALA A 123 8.88 -3.38 16.96
N CYS A 124 7.70 -3.08 16.36
CA CYS A 124 6.38 -3.40 16.92
C CYS A 124 5.71 -4.61 16.25
N GLY A 125 6.40 -5.33 15.33
CA GLY A 125 5.85 -6.52 14.69
C GLY A 125 4.99 -6.26 13.46
N VAL A 126 4.94 -5.02 12.94
CA VAL A 126 4.28 -4.69 11.68
C VAL A 126 5.22 -5.02 10.52
N ASP A 127 4.73 -5.76 9.54
CA ASP A 127 5.54 -6.31 8.44
C ASP A 127 5.72 -5.34 7.27
N PHE A 128 4.69 -4.50 6.98
CA PHE A 128 4.58 -3.83 5.70
C PHE A 128 3.82 -2.50 5.80
N SER A 129 4.22 -1.51 5.01
CA SER A 129 3.44 -0.29 4.82
C SER A 129 3.16 -0.04 3.34
N PHE A 130 1.93 0.39 3.03
CA PHE A 130 1.54 0.78 1.67
C PHE A 130 2.16 2.13 1.30
N THR A 131 3.46 2.13 1.00
CA THR A 131 4.28 3.31 0.64
C THR A 131 5.42 2.89 -0.30
N PRO A 132 5.89 3.77 -1.21
CA PRO A 132 5.59 5.17 -1.40
C PRO A 132 4.38 5.48 -2.28
N VAL A 133 3.84 6.69 -2.15
CA VAL A 133 2.93 7.29 -3.14
C VAL A 133 3.74 7.75 -4.34
N LEU A 134 3.39 7.26 -5.54
CA LEU A 134 4.04 7.60 -6.81
C LEU A 134 3.23 8.59 -7.66
N ASP A 135 2.03 8.95 -7.18
CA ASP A 135 1.16 9.92 -7.84
C ASP A 135 1.86 11.27 -8.01
N LEU A 136 1.71 11.87 -9.18
CA LEU A 136 2.26 13.19 -9.49
C LEU A 136 1.36 14.30 -8.91
N ASP A 137 1.99 15.39 -8.45
CA ASP A 137 1.24 16.54 -7.93
C ASP A 137 0.79 17.48 -9.06
N PHE A 138 -0.44 17.31 -9.51
CA PHE A 138 -1.08 18.24 -10.44
C PHE A 138 -1.69 19.48 -9.77
N GLY A 139 -1.63 19.56 -8.43
CA GLY A 139 -2.14 20.68 -7.65
C GLY A 139 -3.65 20.70 -7.43
N ALA A 140 -4.41 19.84 -8.11
CA ALA A 140 -5.87 19.85 -8.08
C ALA A 140 -6.49 18.78 -7.16
N SER A 141 -5.76 17.72 -6.87
CA SER A 141 -6.25 16.60 -6.05
C SER A 141 -6.05 16.88 -4.57
N SER A 142 -7.16 16.97 -3.82
CA SER A 142 -7.12 17.04 -2.36
C SER A 142 -6.78 15.68 -1.71
N VAL A 143 -7.04 14.58 -2.43
CA VAL A 143 -6.77 13.20 -1.99
C VAL A 143 -5.27 12.93 -1.96
N ILE A 144 -4.57 13.31 -3.00
CA ILE A 144 -3.11 13.15 -3.11
C ILE A 144 -2.41 14.31 -2.39
N GLY A 145 -2.62 15.53 -2.81
CA GLY A 145 -2.08 16.70 -2.13
C GLY A 145 -0.60 16.58 -1.78
N ASP A 146 -0.27 16.78 -0.50
CA ASP A 146 1.09 16.70 0.06
C ASP A 146 1.64 15.27 0.23
N ARG A 147 0.85 14.24 -0.08
CA ARG A 147 1.32 12.84 -0.16
C ARG A 147 2.23 12.62 -1.38
N SER A 148 2.10 13.41 -2.45
CA SER A 148 3.01 13.38 -3.59
C SER A 148 4.34 14.04 -3.27
N PHE A 149 5.43 13.47 -3.78
CA PHE A 149 6.77 14.09 -3.69
C PHE A 149 6.87 15.36 -4.53
N HIS A 150 6.40 15.33 -5.77
CA HIS A 150 6.58 16.42 -6.74
C HIS A 150 5.67 16.25 -7.96
N ARG A 151 5.62 17.28 -8.83
CA ARG A 151 4.95 17.20 -10.14
C ARG A 151 5.78 16.47 -11.20
N ASP A 152 7.10 16.61 -11.16
CA ASP A 152 8.00 16.00 -12.14
C ASP A 152 8.20 14.51 -11.84
N PRO A 153 7.86 13.59 -12.78
CA PRO A 153 7.97 12.15 -12.57
C PRO A 153 9.41 11.68 -12.32
N ARG A 154 10.42 12.41 -12.82
CA ARG A 154 11.84 12.09 -12.58
C ARG A 154 12.21 12.30 -11.11
N ILE A 155 11.75 13.42 -10.52
CA ILE A 155 11.97 13.74 -9.10
C ILE A 155 11.22 12.75 -8.22
N VAL A 156 9.95 12.43 -8.55
CA VAL A 156 9.15 11.41 -7.85
C VAL A 156 9.89 10.08 -7.87
N THR A 157 10.38 9.63 -9.01
CA THR A 157 11.12 8.37 -9.16
C THR A 157 12.36 8.31 -8.27
N LEU A 158 13.18 9.36 -8.27
CA LEU A 158 14.43 9.36 -7.50
C LEU A 158 14.19 9.43 -5.99
N LEU A 159 13.23 10.23 -5.54
CA LEU A 159 12.86 10.32 -4.13
C LEU A 159 12.17 9.05 -3.63
N ALA A 160 11.24 8.50 -4.40
CA ALA A 160 10.60 7.23 -4.08
C ALA A 160 11.63 6.09 -4.00
N ARG A 161 12.56 6.01 -4.96
CA ARG A 161 13.66 5.03 -4.94
C ARG A 161 14.51 5.15 -3.68
N SER A 162 14.79 6.38 -3.26
CA SER A 162 15.56 6.65 -2.04
C SER A 162 14.80 6.18 -0.79
N LEU A 163 13.50 6.48 -0.70
CA LEU A 163 12.65 6.00 0.40
C LEU A 163 12.57 4.48 0.42
N MET A 164 12.33 3.83 -0.74
CA MET A 164 12.29 2.37 -0.86
C MET A 164 13.62 1.71 -0.46
N HIS A 165 14.75 2.37 -0.77
CA HIS A 165 16.06 1.90 -0.31
C HIS A 165 16.14 1.92 1.23
N GLY A 166 15.59 2.94 1.89
CA GLY A 166 15.49 2.99 3.36
C GLY A 166 14.63 1.85 3.92
N LEU A 167 13.45 1.60 3.32
CA LEU A 167 12.60 0.45 3.69
C LEU A 167 13.34 -0.88 3.56
N LEU A 168 14.03 -1.08 2.45
CA LEU A 168 14.84 -2.29 2.21
C LEU A 168 15.93 -2.46 3.28
N GLN A 169 16.58 -1.37 3.69
CA GLN A 169 17.58 -1.39 4.76
C GLN A 169 16.98 -1.79 6.12
N ALA A 170 15.70 -1.53 6.35
CA ALA A 170 14.95 -2.01 7.51
C ALA A 170 14.37 -3.43 7.31
N GLY A 171 14.57 -4.06 6.13
CA GLY A 171 14.03 -5.37 5.80
C GLY A 171 12.53 -5.36 5.49
N VAL A 172 11.98 -4.23 5.02
CA VAL A 172 10.56 -4.02 4.69
C VAL A 172 10.38 -3.89 3.18
N ALA A 173 9.41 -4.58 2.65
CA ALA A 173 8.96 -4.45 1.26
C ALA A 173 8.23 -3.12 1.03
N ASN A 174 7.98 -2.74 -0.23
CA ASN A 174 7.39 -1.46 -0.60
C ASN A 174 6.14 -1.63 -1.49
N CYS A 175 5.32 -0.58 -1.60
CA CYS A 175 4.14 -0.54 -2.46
C CYS A 175 4.02 0.79 -3.19
N GLY A 176 4.22 0.78 -4.50
CA GLY A 176 3.94 1.97 -5.33
C GLY A 176 2.44 2.16 -5.54
N LYS A 177 1.91 3.34 -5.24
CA LYS A 177 0.48 3.64 -5.37
C LYS A 177 0.22 5.07 -5.83
N HIS A 178 -0.87 5.34 -6.56
CA HIS A 178 -1.95 4.46 -7.00
C HIS A 178 -1.90 4.33 -8.53
N PHE A 179 -1.45 3.19 -9.03
CA PHE A 179 -1.22 2.94 -10.46
C PHE A 179 -2.50 3.14 -11.31
N PRO A 180 -2.42 3.75 -12.50
CA PRO A 180 -1.27 4.39 -13.12
C PRO A 180 -0.98 5.81 -12.64
N GLY A 181 -1.84 6.44 -11.79
CA GLY A 181 -1.69 7.77 -11.21
C GLY A 181 -3.02 8.43 -10.87
N HIS A 182 -3.25 8.74 -9.61
CA HIS A 182 -4.47 9.37 -9.07
C HIS A 182 -4.38 10.91 -8.99
N GLY A 183 -3.19 11.50 -9.21
CA GLY A 183 -2.95 12.91 -8.93
C GLY A 183 -3.65 13.90 -9.87
N TYR A 184 -4.04 13.49 -11.07
CA TYR A 184 -4.71 14.34 -12.07
C TYR A 184 -6.19 14.58 -11.76
N VAL A 185 -6.88 13.59 -11.19
CA VAL A 185 -8.32 13.67 -10.91
C VAL A 185 -8.59 14.43 -9.61
N ARG A 186 -9.69 15.20 -9.59
CA ARG A 186 -10.11 15.97 -8.41
C ARG A 186 -11.00 15.17 -7.47
N ALA A 187 -11.83 14.28 -8.05
CA ALA A 187 -12.78 13.48 -7.31
C ALA A 187 -12.07 12.51 -6.34
N ASP A 188 -12.69 12.34 -5.18
CA ASP A 188 -12.21 11.41 -4.16
C ASP A 188 -12.83 10.02 -4.40
N SER A 189 -12.00 9.03 -4.68
CA SER A 189 -12.44 7.64 -4.90
C SER A 189 -13.11 6.99 -3.68
N HIS A 190 -13.00 7.60 -2.50
CA HIS A 190 -13.79 7.20 -1.32
C HIS A 190 -15.27 7.63 -1.42
N LEU A 191 -15.58 8.66 -2.19
CA LEU A 191 -16.92 9.27 -2.26
C LEU A 191 -17.61 9.04 -3.60
N GLU A 192 -16.86 8.98 -4.69
CA GLU A 192 -17.36 8.80 -6.05
C GLU A 192 -16.31 8.11 -6.93
N ILE A 193 -16.70 7.67 -8.14
CA ILE A 193 -15.78 7.09 -9.11
C ILE A 193 -15.09 8.21 -9.88
N PRO A 194 -13.78 8.48 -9.65
CA PRO A 194 -13.07 9.49 -10.41
C PRO A 194 -12.85 9.02 -11.85
N GLU A 195 -12.84 9.99 -12.78
CA GLU A 195 -12.63 9.71 -14.20
C GLU A 195 -11.51 10.58 -14.76
N ASP A 196 -10.64 9.95 -15.55
CA ASP A 196 -9.53 10.60 -16.26
C ASP A 196 -9.74 10.45 -17.78
N ASP A 197 -9.87 11.57 -18.47
CA ASP A 197 -10.10 11.64 -19.92
C ASP A 197 -8.82 11.69 -20.75
N ARG A 198 -7.66 11.59 -20.14
CA ARG A 198 -6.38 11.60 -20.87
C ARG A 198 -6.21 10.32 -21.68
N SER A 199 -5.44 10.43 -22.78
CA SER A 199 -5.10 9.27 -23.60
C SER A 199 -4.07 8.38 -22.88
N LEU A 200 -4.05 7.07 -23.24
CA LEU A 200 -3.02 6.15 -22.75
C LEU A 200 -1.60 6.70 -22.97
N LYS A 201 -1.36 7.28 -24.17
CA LYS A 201 -0.07 7.89 -24.50
C LYS A 201 0.32 9.00 -23.51
N ALA A 202 -0.63 9.84 -23.09
CA ALA A 202 -0.37 10.92 -22.15
C ALA A 202 -0.07 10.39 -20.74
N ILE A 203 -0.80 9.36 -20.30
CA ILE A 203 -0.59 8.73 -18.99
C ILE A 203 0.76 8.00 -18.94
N LEU A 204 1.10 7.24 -19.98
CA LEU A 204 2.38 6.54 -20.07
C LEU A 204 3.58 7.50 -20.15
N ALA A 205 3.39 8.66 -20.76
CA ALA A 205 4.46 9.67 -20.90
C ALA A 205 4.66 10.54 -19.65
N ASP A 206 3.84 10.38 -18.60
CA ASP A 206 3.86 11.21 -17.39
C ASP A 206 3.65 10.35 -16.12
N ASP A 207 2.41 10.02 -15.78
CA ASP A 207 2.05 9.35 -14.50
C ASP A 207 2.64 7.94 -14.36
N ALA A 208 2.76 7.19 -15.45
CA ALA A 208 3.27 5.82 -15.43
C ALA A 208 4.81 5.74 -15.44
N ILE A 209 5.53 6.84 -15.69
CA ILE A 209 7.01 6.87 -15.69
C ILE A 209 7.62 6.34 -14.39
N PRO A 210 7.16 6.72 -13.19
CA PRO A 210 7.73 6.16 -11.96
C PRO A 210 7.60 4.63 -11.89
N TYR A 211 6.52 4.05 -12.40
CA TYR A 211 6.31 2.60 -12.40
C TYR A 211 7.24 1.89 -13.39
N GLU A 212 7.42 2.47 -14.59
CA GLU A 212 8.37 1.95 -15.58
C GLU A 212 9.80 1.96 -15.05
N TRP A 213 10.26 3.09 -14.50
CA TRP A 213 11.64 3.24 -14.04
C TRP A 213 11.94 2.54 -12.71
N LEU A 214 10.94 2.25 -11.91
CA LEU A 214 11.07 1.55 -10.64
C LEU A 214 10.69 0.06 -10.73
N GLY A 215 10.27 -0.45 -11.89
CA GLY A 215 9.70 -1.78 -12.06
C GLY A 215 10.51 -2.91 -11.42
N ASN A 216 11.84 -2.82 -11.45
CA ASN A 216 12.73 -3.79 -10.82
C ASN A 216 12.99 -3.56 -9.31
N THR A 217 12.48 -2.45 -8.75
CA THR A 217 12.69 -2.07 -7.34
C THR A 217 11.39 -2.12 -6.55
N LEU A 218 10.25 -1.97 -7.25
CA LEU A 218 8.93 -2.13 -6.66
C LEU A 218 8.67 -3.60 -6.33
N THR A 219 8.35 -3.86 -5.07
CA THR A 219 7.96 -5.21 -4.62
C THR A 219 6.46 -5.44 -4.74
N SER A 220 5.67 -4.37 -4.66
CA SER A 220 4.24 -4.40 -4.94
C SER A 220 3.73 -3.09 -5.53
N VAL A 221 2.54 -3.16 -6.13
CA VAL A 221 1.80 -2.03 -6.69
C VAL A 221 0.33 -2.11 -6.27
N MET A 222 -0.27 -0.96 -5.98
CA MET A 222 -1.69 -0.81 -5.72
C MET A 222 -2.29 0.08 -6.82
N PRO A 223 -3.22 -0.42 -7.66
CA PRO A 223 -3.91 0.37 -8.66
C PRO A 223 -4.98 1.27 -8.05
N ALA A 224 -5.27 2.38 -8.71
CA ALA A 224 -6.30 3.32 -8.32
C ALA A 224 -7.71 2.84 -8.68
N HIS A 225 -8.71 3.17 -7.85
CA HIS A 225 -10.13 3.07 -8.22
C HIS A 225 -10.54 4.28 -9.09
N VAL A 226 -9.86 4.46 -10.23
CA VAL A 226 -10.09 5.52 -11.22
C VAL A 226 -10.40 4.90 -12.57
N VAL A 227 -11.39 5.44 -13.29
CA VAL A 227 -11.73 5.05 -14.67
C VAL A 227 -10.97 5.95 -15.63
N TYR A 228 -10.11 5.37 -16.45
CA TYR A 228 -9.38 6.06 -17.52
C TYR A 228 -10.11 5.83 -18.85
N ARG A 229 -11.13 6.64 -19.11
CA ARG A 229 -12.16 6.41 -20.15
C ARG A 229 -11.62 6.14 -21.55
N LYS A 230 -10.46 6.68 -21.90
CA LYS A 230 -9.83 6.45 -23.23
C LYS A 230 -8.98 5.18 -23.28
N VAL A 231 -8.90 4.44 -22.18
CA VAL A 231 -8.12 3.20 -22.08
C VAL A 231 -9.02 2.01 -21.77
N ASP A 232 -9.84 2.13 -20.72
CA ASP A 232 -10.82 1.13 -20.33
C ASP A 232 -12.01 1.80 -19.63
N LYS A 233 -13.18 1.14 -19.69
CA LYS A 233 -14.39 1.53 -18.98
C LYS A 233 -14.40 1.10 -17.50
N LEU A 234 -13.50 0.20 -17.10
CA LEU A 234 -13.33 -0.29 -15.74
C LEU A 234 -12.31 0.56 -14.98
N PRO A 235 -12.47 0.75 -13.66
CA PRO A 235 -11.39 1.27 -12.80
C PRO A 235 -10.12 0.43 -12.97
N ALA A 236 -8.95 1.05 -12.82
CA ALA A 236 -7.68 0.37 -13.07
C ALA A 236 -7.53 -0.94 -12.28
N GLY A 237 -7.98 -0.99 -11.01
CA GLY A 237 -7.94 -2.20 -10.17
C GLY A 237 -8.83 -3.35 -10.63
N PHE A 238 -9.77 -3.11 -11.56
CA PHE A 238 -10.66 -4.13 -12.12
C PHE A 238 -10.43 -4.37 -13.62
N SER A 239 -9.41 -3.75 -14.21
CA SER A 239 -9.13 -3.78 -15.63
C SER A 239 -7.98 -4.73 -15.97
N PRO A 240 -8.23 -5.86 -16.67
CA PRO A 240 -7.16 -6.68 -17.24
C PRO A 240 -6.24 -5.88 -18.16
N ARG A 241 -6.81 -4.89 -18.87
CA ARG A 241 -6.03 -3.99 -19.73
C ARG A 241 -4.96 -3.24 -18.97
N TRP A 242 -5.28 -2.69 -17.79
CA TRP A 242 -4.33 -1.99 -16.96
C TRP A 242 -3.34 -2.93 -16.26
N LEU A 243 -3.84 -4.05 -15.70
CA LEU A 243 -3.02 -4.89 -14.83
C LEU A 243 -2.20 -5.94 -15.61
N GLN A 244 -2.76 -6.52 -16.67
CA GLN A 244 -2.05 -7.53 -17.46
C GLN A 244 -1.31 -6.88 -18.63
N ASP A 245 -2.04 -6.26 -19.60
CA ASP A 245 -1.42 -5.80 -20.83
C ASP A 245 -0.41 -4.64 -20.55
N ILE A 246 -0.76 -3.70 -19.66
CA ILE A 246 0.09 -2.53 -19.43
C ILE A 246 1.08 -2.79 -18.29
N LEU A 247 0.64 -3.09 -17.08
CA LEU A 247 1.53 -3.21 -15.93
C LEU A 247 2.44 -4.44 -16.03
N ARG A 248 1.87 -5.64 -16.29
CA ARG A 248 2.64 -6.89 -16.38
C ARG A 248 3.46 -6.98 -17.67
N GLU A 249 2.80 -6.79 -18.85
CA GLU A 249 3.45 -7.05 -20.13
C GLU A 249 4.26 -5.85 -20.64
N GLN A 250 3.66 -4.65 -20.70
CA GLN A 250 4.33 -3.48 -21.28
C GLN A 250 5.38 -2.87 -20.34
N LEU A 251 5.06 -2.75 -19.03
CA LEU A 251 5.98 -2.20 -18.02
C LEU A 251 6.82 -3.28 -17.32
N HIS A 252 6.62 -4.56 -17.65
CA HIS A 252 7.39 -5.71 -17.15
C HIS A 252 7.39 -5.89 -15.64
N PHE A 253 6.34 -5.43 -14.94
CA PHE A 253 6.24 -5.55 -13.49
C PHE A 253 6.01 -6.99 -13.04
N GLN A 254 6.84 -7.51 -12.12
CA GLN A 254 6.79 -8.89 -11.63
C GLN A 254 6.38 -9.03 -10.16
N GLY A 255 6.31 -7.92 -9.41
CA GLY A 255 5.94 -7.91 -7.99
C GLY A 255 4.46 -8.20 -7.74
N ALA A 256 4.03 -8.12 -6.48
CA ALA A 256 2.65 -8.32 -6.09
C ALA A 256 1.74 -7.15 -6.52
N ILE A 257 0.49 -7.44 -6.87
CA ILE A 257 -0.54 -6.43 -7.15
C ILE A 257 -1.63 -6.58 -6.09
N PHE A 258 -1.84 -5.51 -5.29
CA PHE A 258 -2.99 -5.40 -4.39
C PHE A 258 -4.17 -4.78 -5.13
N SER A 259 -5.40 -5.01 -4.70
CA SER A 259 -6.45 -4.02 -4.99
C SER A 259 -6.27 -2.83 -4.03
N ASP A 260 -6.84 -1.66 -4.37
CA ASP A 260 -7.17 -0.68 -3.34
C ASP A 260 -8.40 -1.18 -2.54
N ASP A 261 -8.75 -0.49 -1.46
CA ASP A 261 -9.82 -0.92 -0.55
C ASP A 261 -11.16 -1.11 -1.27
N LEU A 262 -11.69 -2.34 -1.20
CA LEU A 262 -12.97 -2.72 -1.83
C LEU A 262 -14.19 -2.09 -1.13
N SER A 263 -14.04 -1.50 0.06
CA SER A 263 -15.11 -0.76 0.73
C SER A 263 -15.33 0.64 0.17
N MET A 264 -14.36 1.19 -0.58
CA MET A 264 -14.45 2.51 -1.20
C MET A 264 -15.55 2.57 -2.28
N ALA A 265 -16.22 3.73 -2.39
CA ALA A 265 -17.28 3.92 -3.39
C ALA A 265 -16.82 3.62 -4.83
N GLY A 266 -15.56 3.93 -5.15
CA GLY A 266 -14.94 3.60 -6.44
C GLY A 266 -14.85 2.11 -6.76
N ALA A 267 -14.93 1.23 -5.74
CA ALA A 267 -14.93 -0.22 -5.89
C ALA A 267 -16.34 -0.84 -5.86
N ARG A 268 -17.34 -0.07 -5.40
CA ARG A 268 -18.72 -0.58 -5.19
C ARG A 268 -19.60 -0.53 -6.42
N LYS A 269 -19.08 0.00 -7.55
CA LYS A 269 -19.82 0.12 -8.78
C LYS A 269 -18.94 -0.26 -9.98
N ILE A 270 -19.28 -1.35 -10.63
CA ILE A 270 -18.58 -1.86 -11.83
C ILE A 270 -19.56 -1.81 -13.02
N GLU A 271 -19.17 -1.18 -14.13
CA GLU A 271 -19.99 -0.98 -15.34
C GLU A 271 -21.37 -0.37 -15.03
N GLY A 272 -21.43 0.56 -14.10
CA GLY A 272 -22.66 1.23 -13.69
C GLY A 272 -23.58 0.41 -12.77
N ARG A 273 -23.25 -0.83 -12.44
CA ARG A 273 -23.98 -1.74 -11.53
C ARG A 273 -23.31 -1.76 -10.16
N GLU A 274 -24.08 -1.63 -9.10
CA GLU A 274 -23.61 -1.90 -7.75
C GLU A 274 -23.20 -3.37 -7.60
N VAL A 275 -22.09 -3.61 -6.89
CA VAL A 275 -21.52 -4.94 -6.67
C VAL A 275 -21.35 -5.23 -5.19
N THR A 276 -21.46 -6.50 -4.82
CA THR A 276 -21.12 -7.00 -3.48
C THR A 276 -19.61 -7.00 -3.28
N PHE A 277 -19.12 -7.13 -2.04
CA PHE A 277 -17.70 -7.30 -1.76
C PHE A 277 -17.13 -8.55 -2.43
N THR A 278 -17.89 -9.63 -2.46
CA THR A 278 -17.52 -10.86 -3.18
C THR A 278 -17.33 -10.62 -4.68
N GLU A 279 -18.29 -9.95 -5.33
CA GLU A 279 -18.20 -9.64 -6.77
C GLU A 279 -17.02 -8.72 -7.07
N ALA A 280 -16.77 -7.70 -6.23
CA ALA A 280 -15.61 -6.82 -6.36
C ALA A 280 -14.29 -7.58 -6.18
N ALA A 281 -14.19 -8.46 -5.18
CA ALA A 281 -13.01 -9.29 -4.95
C ALA A 281 -12.73 -10.23 -6.13
N VAL A 282 -13.77 -10.92 -6.65
CA VAL A 282 -13.64 -11.77 -7.85
C VAL A 282 -13.21 -10.96 -9.06
N ALA A 283 -13.79 -9.76 -9.28
CA ALA A 283 -13.40 -8.89 -10.39
C ALA A 283 -11.95 -8.46 -10.32
N ALA A 284 -11.45 -8.05 -9.12
CA ALA A 284 -10.05 -7.66 -8.92
C ALA A 284 -9.08 -8.83 -9.15
N LEU A 285 -9.38 -10.02 -8.58
CA LEU A 285 -8.55 -11.22 -8.77
C LEU A 285 -8.50 -11.65 -10.25
N ARG A 286 -9.64 -11.61 -10.95
CA ARG A 286 -9.70 -11.90 -12.40
C ARG A 286 -8.98 -10.87 -13.25
N ALA A 287 -8.95 -9.61 -12.81
CA ALA A 287 -8.19 -8.57 -13.51
C ALA A 287 -6.68 -8.75 -13.34
N GLY A 288 -6.22 -9.46 -12.31
CA GLY A 288 -4.81 -9.77 -12.10
C GLY A 288 -4.24 -9.24 -10.78
N CYS A 289 -5.08 -8.80 -9.83
CA CYS A 289 -4.64 -8.59 -8.46
C CYS A 289 -4.23 -9.92 -7.83
N ASP A 290 -3.12 -9.93 -7.11
CA ASP A 290 -2.68 -11.05 -6.30
C ASP A 290 -3.38 -11.07 -4.94
N MET A 291 -3.72 -9.88 -4.42
CA MET A 291 -4.41 -9.68 -3.14
C MET A 291 -5.47 -8.60 -3.23
N VAL A 292 -6.49 -8.74 -2.40
CA VAL A 292 -7.61 -7.78 -2.28
C VAL A 292 -7.75 -7.30 -0.84
N LEU A 293 -8.00 -5.99 -0.67
CA LEU A 293 -8.20 -5.36 0.63
C LEU A 293 -9.70 -5.15 0.89
N LEU A 294 -10.16 -5.58 2.06
CA LEU A 294 -11.47 -5.21 2.60
C LEU A 294 -11.27 -4.52 3.93
N CYS A 295 -11.43 -3.19 3.95
CA CYS A 295 -11.11 -2.36 5.10
C CYS A 295 -12.38 -1.87 5.82
N ASN A 296 -12.23 -1.63 7.14
CA ASN A 296 -13.26 -1.05 8.01
C ASN A 296 -14.54 -1.90 8.20
N GLU A 297 -14.66 -3.04 7.56
CA GLU A 297 -15.85 -3.88 7.68
C GLU A 297 -15.96 -4.61 9.03
N SER A 298 -14.85 -4.69 9.77
CA SER A 298 -14.89 -5.15 11.18
C SER A 298 -15.70 -4.22 12.10
N VAL A 299 -15.85 -2.93 11.72
CA VAL A 299 -16.58 -1.91 12.49
C VAL A 299 -17.81 -1.35 11.76
N ASN A 300 -17.84 -1.38 10.42
CA ASN A 300 -18.96 -0.86 9.63
C ASN A 300 -20.12 -1.85 9.52
N SER A 301 -19.87 -3.15 9.67
CA SER A 301 -20.89 -4.19 9.67
C SER A 301 -21.03 -4.82 11.05
N GLU A 302 -22.26 -5.18 11.43
CA GLU A 302 -22.54 -5.80 12.73
C GLU A 302 -21.71 -7.07 12.91
N GLY A 303 -20.81 -7.05 13.90
CA GLY A 303 -19.90 -8.15 14.19
C GLY A 303 -18.95 -8.54 13.05
N GLY A 304 -18.72 -7.66 12.06
CA GLY A 304 -17.90 -7.97 10.89
C GLY A 304 -18.56 -8.94 9.90
N ARG A 305 -19.89 -8.98 9.86
CA ARG A 305 -20.68 -9.91 9.02
C ARG A 305 -20.31 -9.83 7.54
N SER A 306 -20.05 -8.64 7.02
CA SER A 306 -19.63 -8.44 5.62
C SER A 306 -18.33 -9.18 5.29
N ILE A 307 -17.43 -9.32 6.26
CA ILE A 307 -16.17 -10.08 6.09
C ILE A 307 -16.48 -11.56 5.91
N ASP A 308 -17.34 -12.12 6.77
CA ASP A 308 -17.73 -13.53 6.68
C ASP A 308 -18.47 -13.83 5.36
N GLU A 309 -19.41 -12.95 4.96
CA GLU A 309 -20.13 -13.07 3.70
C GLU A 309 -19.19 -13.02 2.49
N MET A 310 -18.16 -12.15 2.52
CA MET A 310 -17.17 -12.09 1.45
C MET A 310 -16.29 -13.34 1.40
N LEU A 311 -15.81 -13.84 2.55
CA LEU A 311 -14.98 -15.06 2.61
C LEU A 311 -15.72 -16.27 2.10
N ASP A 312 -16.97 -16.48 2.57
CA ASP A 312 -17.83 -17.58 2.11
C ASP A 312 -18.18 -17.47 0.63
N GLY A 313 -18.50 -16.25 0.19
CA GLY A 313 -18.80 -15.94 -1.21
C GLY A 313 -17.60 -16.19 -2.13
N LEU A 314 -16.40 -15.78 -1.72
CA LEU A 314 -15.16 -15.95 -2.48
C LEU A 314 -14.76 -17.44 -2.56
N ALA A 315 -14.90 -18.20 -1.46
CA ALA A 315 -14.70 -19.64 -1.46
C ALA A 315 -15.72 -20.34 -2.38
N GLY A 316 -16.98 -19.88 -2.37
CA GLY A 316 -18.03 -20.35 -3.30
C GLY A 316 -17.68 -20.05 -4.76
N ALA A 317 -17.24 -18.83 -5.07
CA ALA A 317 -16.83 -18.42 -6.42
C ALA A 317 -15.64 -19.26 -6.92
N GLN A 318 -14.68 -19.56 -6.05
CA GLN A 318 -13.56 -20.46 -6.39
C GLN A 318 -14.04 -21.86 -6.75
N ARG A 319 -14.96 -22.45 -5.96
CA ARG A 319 -15.54 -23.77 -6.26
C ARG A 319 -16.30 -23.77 -7.60
N ARG A 320 -16.93 -22.66 -8.00
CA ARG A 320 -17.62 -22.52 -9.29
C ARG A 320 -16.69 -22.21 -10.46
N GLY A 321 -15.36 -22.01 -10.20
CA GLY A 321 -14.37 -21.68 -11.22
C GLY A 321 -14.43 -20.22 -11.70
N GLU A 322 -15.07 -19.34 -10.95
CA GLU A 322 -15.18 -17.90 -11.27
C GLU A 322 -13.84 -17.17 -11.05
N TRP A 323 -13.00 -17.68 -10.20
CA TRP A 323 -11.59 -17.32 -10.06
C TRP A 323 -10.78 -18.56 -9.65
N GLN A 324 -9.46 -18.51 -9.83
CA GLN A 324 -8.59 -19.63 -9.53
C GLN A 324 -7.44 -19.21 -8.62
N ALA A 325 -7.14 -20.06 -7.64
CA ALA A 325 -5.95 -19.91 -6.82
C ALA A 325 -4.68 -19.95 -7.70
N SER A 326 -3.73 -19.09 -7.40
CA SER A 326 -2.47 -18.96 -8.13
C SER A 326 -1.29 -19.13 -7.19
N GLU A 327 -0.49 -20.16 -7.44
CA GLU A 327 0.76 -20.37 -6.69
C GLU A 327 1.73 -19.19 -6.88
N ALA A 328 1.80 -18.62 -8.09
CA ALA A 328 2.63 -17.45 -8.37
C ALA A 328 2.19 -16.22 -7.56
N SER A 329 0.87 -16.02 -7.38
CA SER A 329 0.33 -14.94 -6.55
C SER A 329 0.65 -15.15 -5.07
N GLU A 330 0.56 -16.39 -4.59
CA GLU A 330 0.93 -16.72 -3.21
C GLU A 330 2.42 -16.49 -2.94
N GLN A 331 3.29 -16.90 -3.87
CA GLN A 331 4.73 -16.64 -3.77
C GLN A 331 5.03 -15.13 -3.74
N ARG A 332 4.32 -14.31 -4.53
CA ARG A 332 4.46 -12.85 -4.47
C ARG A 332 4.02 -12.28 -3.13
N ARG A 333 2.91 -12.79 -2.56
CA ARG A 333 2.46 -12.40 -1.21
C ARG A 333 3.50 -12.73 -0.14
N LEU A 334 4.00 -13.97 -0.13
CA LEU A 334 5.00 -14.42 0.83
C LEU A 334 6.33 -13.65 0.71
N ALA A 335 6.69 -13.21 -0.50
CA ALA A 335 7.88 -12.40 -0.73
C ALA A 335 7.78 -10.97 -0.13
N LEU A 336 6.59 -10.53 0.32
CA LEU A 336 6.41 -9.25 1.01
C LEU A 336 6.67 -9.35 2.52
N LEU A 337 6.74 -10.55 3.06
CA LEU A 337 7.09 -10.75 4.48
C LEU A 337 8.50 -10.22 4.76
N PRO A 338 8.74 -9.65 5.95
CA PRO A 338 10.02 -9.02 6.28
C PRO A 338 11.21 -9.97 6.17
N CYS A 339 12.33 -9.43 5.72
CA CYS A 339 13.60 -10.16 5.65
C CYS A 339 14.46 -9.90 6.88
N GLY A 340 15.04 -10.96 7.46
CA GLY A 340 15.95 -10.90 8.59
C GLY A 340 15.26 -10.62 9.94
N PRO A 341 16.02 -10.63 11.05
CA PRO A 341 15.48 -10.39 12.38
C PRO A 341 15.02 -8.94 12.57
N SER A 342 14.01 -8.70 13.39
CA SER A 342 13.64 -7.36 13.86
C SER A 342 14.55 -6.93 15.02
N THR A 343 14.87 -5.64 15.06
CA THR A 343 15.52 -5.01 16.21
C THR A 343 14.42 -4.63 17.22
N SER A 344 14.62 -4.93 18.51
CA SER A 344 13.68 -4.47 19.53
C SER A 344 13.68 -2.94 19.62
N TRP A 345 12.59 -2.35 20.10
CA TRP A 345 12.48 -0.88 20.21
C TRP A 345 13.60 -0.26 21.04
N ASP A 346 13.93 -0.85 22.19
CA ASP A 346 14.98 -0.33 23.07
C ASP A 346 16.37 -0.38 22.41
N ALA A 347 16.65 -1.47 21.68
CA ALA A 347 17.90 -1.58 20.93
C ALA A 347 17.94 -0.59 19.75
N LEU A 348 16.80 -0.36 19.07
CA LEU A 348 16.68 0.63 17.99
C LEU A 348 16.99 2.05 18.48
N MET A 349 16.51 2.43 19.68
CA MET A 349 16.74 3.76 20.26
C MET A 349 18.22 4.06 20.55
N THR A 350 19.06 3.05 20.60
CA THR A 350 20.52 3.18 20.81
C THR A 350 21.34 2.86 19.56
N GLU A 351 20.69 2.47 18.46
CA GLU A 351 21.37 2.12 17.22
C GLU A 351 21.94 3.37 16.53
N PRO A 352 23.27 3.43 16.26
CA PRO A 352 23.89 4.62 15.65
C PRO A 352 23.32 4.99 14.30
N ARG A 353 22.88 4.01 13.51
CA ARG A 353 22.29 4.22 12.20
C ARG A 353 20.91 4.88 12.30
N TYR A 354 20.07 4.42 13.23
CA TYR A 354 18.77 4.99 13.50
C TYR A 354 18.88 6.43 13.99
N MET A 355 19.76 6.68 14.98
CA MET A 355 20.01 8.02 15.50
C MET A 355 20.52 9.00 14.43
N ARG A 356 21.38 8.53 13.51
CA ARG A 356 21.82 9.32 12.36
C ARG A 356 20.68 9.59 11.37
N ALA A 357 19.84 8.61 11.13
CA ALA A 357 18.69 8.76 10.23
C ALA A 357 17.72 9.82 10.74
N LEU A 358 17.42 9.86 12.04
CA LEU A 358 16.60 10.91 12.66
C LEU A 358 17.15 12.32 12.41
N GLN A 359 18.47 12.49 12.42
CA GLN A 359 19.11 13.80 12.16
C GLN A 359 19.02 14.27 10.71
N LEU A 360 18.73 13.36 9.77
CA LEU A 360 18.60 13.67 8.34
C LEU A 360 17.18 14.04 7.93
N LEU A 361 16.18 13.82 8.80
CA LEU A 361 14.79 14.18 8.52
C LEU A 361 14.63 15.71 8.43
N PRO A 362 13.80 16.21 7.46
CA PRO A 362 13.61 17.65 7.23
C PRO A 362 12.66 18.31 8.25
#